data_c346d496588e0077ac207585f92838d3
#
_entry.id   c346d496588e0077ac207585f92838d3
#
_cell.length_a   1.000
_cell.length_b   1.000
_cell.length_c   1.000
_cell.angle_alpha   90.00
_cell.angle_beta   90.00
_cell.angle_gamma   90.00
#
_symmetry.space_group_name_H-M   'P 1'
#
loop_
_entity.id
_entity.type
_entity.pdbx_description
1 polymer ?
#
loop_
_entity_poly.entity_id
_entity_poly.type
_entity_poly.pdbx_seq_one_letter_code
_entity_poly.pdbx_strand_id
1 'polypeptide(L)'
;MTPLRRRMTEDLILHNRSPKTIRLYIHWVADFARHFHASPEQLGPEHVRSYLLHLVQERQASCYVQKQARLALQFLYRVTLGREWVVETVACPKPPKTLPVVLSQDEMARFLDALENPKHRALLMTAYAGGLRLSEVAHLRVEDIDSARMVIHVRQGKGHKDRDVMLSPRLLAVLREYWAAYRPRPFLFPGHKPDRPVALRTVQMVCQRALEASGLSKHVHMHTLRHNADPRIMPTGARSGLRDPAIRTGSSLPDAA
;
A
#
# COMPACT_ATOMS: atom_id res chain seq x y z
N MET A 1 -17.36 21.01 14.86
CA MET A 1 -17.10 19.60 15.24
C MET A 1 -17.91 19.28 16.46
N THR A 2 -18.79 18.25 16.41
CA THR A 2 -19.65 17.88 17.52
C THR A 2 -18.84 17.31 18.70
N PRO A 3 -19.33 17.43 19.96
CA PRO A 3 -18.64 16.86 21.13
C PRO A 3 -18.37 15.35 20.97
N LEU A 4 -19.37 14.59 20.51
CA LEU A 4 -19.25 13.15 20.27
C LEU A 4 -18.14 12.82 19.25
N ARG A 5 -18.06 13.57 18.14
CA ARG A 5 -17.01 13.36 17.13
C ARG A 5 -15.62 13.62 17.70
N ARG A 6 -15.47 14.65 18.56
CA ARG A 6 -14.20 14.95 19.23
C ARG A 6 -13.80 13.79 20.13
N ARG A 7 -14.71 13.36 21.04
CA ARG A 7 -14.48 12.25 21.96
C ARG A 7 -14.08 10.97 21.22
N MET A 8 -14.84 10.58 20.18
CA MET A 8 -14.50 9.40 19.39
C MET A 8 -13.14 9.52 18.71
N THR A 9 -12.76 10.71 18.25
CA THR A 9 -11.43 10.94 17.64
C THR A 9 -10.33 10.75 18.67
N GLU A 10 -10.48 11.27 19.88
CA GLU A 10 -9.56 11.12 21.00
C GLU A 10 -9.42 9.64 21.41
N ASP A 11 -10.53 8.91 21.53
CA ASP A 11 -10.53 7.47 21.83
C ASP A 11 -9.79 6.67 20.73
N LEU A 12 -9.99 7.00 19.46
CA LEU A 12 -9.29 6.35 18.35
C LEU A 12 -7.78 6.61 18.39
N ILE A 13 -7.35 7.80 18.80
CA ILE A 13 -5.94 8.15 19.01
C ILE A 13 -5.36 7.35 20.17
N LEU A 14 -6.05 7.29 21.32
CA LEU A 14 -5.65 6.51 22.49
C LEU A 14 -5.51 5.01 22.16
N HIS A 15 -6.35 4.50 21.25
CA HIS A 15 -6.26 3.12 20.73
C HIS A 15 -5.23 2.97 19.61
N ASN A 16 -4.34 3.94 19.41
CA ASN A 16 -3.26 3.94 18.41
C ASN A 16 -3.75 3.62 16.99
N ARG A 17 -4.92 4.16 16.60
CA ARG A 17 -5.45 3.96 15.25
C ARG A 17 -4.78 4.91 14.26
N SER A 18 -4.48 4.40 13.07
CA SER A 18 -3.87 5.22 12.03
C SER A 18 -4.79 6.39 11.62
N PRO A 19 -4.23 7.54 11.16
CA PRO A 19 -5.03 8.68 10.69
C PRO A 19 -6.03 8.31 9.59
N LYS A 20 -5.70 7.32 8.76
CA LYS A 20 -6.61 6.79 7.72
C LYS A 20 -7.79 6.05 8.35
N THR A 21 -7.55 5.24 9.37
CA THR A 21 -8.59 4.50 10.10
C THR A 21 -9.51 5.48 10.84
N ILE A 22 -8.94 6.50 11.48
CA ILE A 22 -9.70 7.55 12.18
C ILE A 22 -10.67 8.23 11.22
N ARG A 23 -10.18 8.71 10.07
CA ARG A 23 -11.03 9.35 9.05
C ARG A 23 -12.15 8.42 8.55
N LEU A 24 -11.83 7.16 8.34
CA LEU A 24 -12.77 6.17 7.86
C LEU A 24 -13.87 5.89 8.89
N TYR A 25 -13.52 5.72 10.17
CA TYR A 25 -14.50 5.43 11.22
C TYR A 25 -15.41 6.64 11.46
N ILE A 26 -14.83 7.84 11.51
CA ILE A 26 -15.63 9.07 11.62
C ILE A 26 -16.56 9.26 10.42
N HIS A 27 -16.12 8.91 9.21
CA HIS A 27 -16.97 8.95 8.01
C HIS A 27 -18.20 8.04 8.16
N TRP A 28 -18.01 6.79 8.57
CA TRP A 28 -19.14 5.84 8.70
C TRP A 28 -20.10 6.21 9.81
N VAL A 29 -19.61 6.74 10.93
CA VAL A 29 -20.48 7.24 12.01
C VAL A 29 -21.26 8.47 11.55
N ALA A 30 -20.63 9.38 10.81
CA ALA A 30 -21.33 10.54 10.27
C ALA A 30 -22.34 10.14 9.18
N ASP A 31 -22.08 9.11 8.38
CA ASP A 31 -23.02 8.58 7.41
C ASP A 31 -24.23 7.93 8.08
N PHE A 32 -24.02 7.18 9.14
CA PHE A 32 -25.06 6.60 9.99
C PHE A 32 -25.95 7.67 10.61
N ALA A 33 -25.38 8.72 11.21
CA ALA A 33 -26.11 9.84 11.78
C ALA A 33 -26.97 10.58 10.73
N ARG A 34 -26.42 10.77 9.53
CA ARG A 34 -27.15 11.40 8.42
C ARG A 34 -28.31 10.55 7.91
N HIS A 35 -28.16 9.24 7.88
CA HIS A 35 -29.19 8.31 7.44
C HIS A 35 -30.47 8.40 8.32
N PHE A 36 -30.30 8.57 9.64
CA PHE A 36 -31.42 8.70 10.57
C PHE A 36 -31.76 10.14 10.97
N HIS A 37 -31.02 11.12 10.45
CA HIS A 37 -31.19 12.54 10.85
C HIS A 37 -31.14 12.76 12.37
N ALA A 38 -30.36 11.93 13.09
CA ALA A 38 -30.32 11.92 14.55
C ALA A 38 -28.86 11.72 15.06
N SER A 39 -28.62 12.18 16.29
CA SER A 39 -27.33 11.89 16.94
C SER A 39 -27.21 10.39 17.22
N PRO A 40 -26.02 9.77 16.95
CA PRO A 40 -25.80 8.37 17.26
C PRO A 40 -26.04 8.00 18.73
N GLU A 41 -25.94 8.96 19.64
CA GLU A 41 -26.24 8.76 21.06
C GLU A 41 -27.71 8.41 21.35
N GLN A 42 -28.62 8.86 20.46
CA GLN A 42 -30.05 8.60 20.55
C GLN A 42 -30.48 7.32 19.82
N LEU A 43 -29.58 6.74 19.02
CA LEU A 43 -29.85 5.58 18.21
C LEU A 43 -29.48 4.29 18.96
N GLY A 44 -30.19 3.20 18.66
CA GLY A 44 -30.03 1.90 19.33
C GLY A 44 -29.70 0.77 18.37
N PRO A 45 -29.68 -0.50 18.88
CA PRO A 45 -29.30 -1.69 18.11
C PRO A 45 -30.10 -1.87 16.83
N GLU A 46 -31.42 -1.63 16.88
CA GLU A 46 -32.29 -1.78 15.69
C GLU A 46 -31.96 -0.77 14.60
N HIS A 47 -31.55 0.44 14.97
CA HIS A 47 -31.07 1.43 13.98
C HIS A 47 -29.78 0.98 13.32
N VAL A 48 -28.84 0.39 14.07
CA VAL A 48 -27.60 -0.17 13.50
C VAL A 48 -27.92 -1.30 12.54
N ARG A 49 -28.82 -2.21 12.92
CA ARG A 49 -29.24 -3.31 12.06
C ARG A 49 -29.91 -2.79 10.78
N SER A 50 -30.85 -1.87 10.90
CA SER A 50 -31.55 -1.24 9.75
C SER A 50 -30.56 -0.55 8.81
N TYR A 51 -29.60 0.21 9.34
CA TYR A 51 -28.57 0.86 8.53
C TYR A 51 -27.67 -0.13 7.78
N LEU A 52 -27.25 -1.22 8.44
CA LEU A 52 -26.43 -2.23 7.77
C LEU A 52 -27.22 -2.97 6.68
N LEU A 53 -28.54 -3.19 6.89
CA LEU A 53 -29.43 -3.72 5.84
C LEU A 53 -29.58 -2.73 4.68
N HIS A 54 -29.77 -1.45 4.94
CA HIS A 54 -29.79 -0.40 3.92
C HIS A 54 -28.50 -0.39 3.08
N LEU A 55 -27.33 -0.52 3.71
CA LEU A 55 -26.07 -0.62 2.97
C LEU A 55 -26.03 -1.82 2.02
N VAL A 56 -26.64 -2.95 2.41
CA VAL A 56 -26.69 -4.17 1.59
C VAL A 56 -27.71 -4.05 0.47
N GLN A 57 -28.96 -3.74 0.84
CA GLN A 57 -30.11 -3.86 -0.06
C GLN A 57 -30.25 -2.67 -1.00
N GLU A 58 -30.07 -1.46 -0.50
CA GLU A 58 -30.29 -0.24 -1.28
C GLU A 58 -29.00 0.29 -1.90
N ARG A 59 -27.90 0.34 -1.11
CA ARG A 59 -26.61 0.84 -1.61
C ARG A 59 -25.74 -0.23 -2.28
N GLN A 60 -26.16 -1.50 -2.25
CA GLN A 60 -25.42 -2.65 -2.81
C GLN A 60 -23.94 -2.65 -2.43
N ALA A 61 -23.65 -2.22 -1.20
CA ALA A 61 -22.32 -2.03 -0.69
C ALA A 61 -21.58 -3.38 -0.61
N SER A 62 -20.31 -3.39 -1.01
CA SER A 62 -19.48 -4.58 -0.91
C SER A 62 -19.33 -5.05 0.55
N CYS A 63 -19.05 -6.33 0.76
CA CYS A 63 -18.82 -6.91 2.09
C CYS A 63 -17.69 -6.18 2.87
N TYR A 64 -16.72 -5.59 2.17
CA TYR A 64 -15.68 -4.76 2.81
C TYR A 64 -16.23 -3.47 3.37
N VAL A 65 -17.09 -2.79 2.65
CA VAL A 65 -17.75 -1.56 3.08
C VAL A 65 -18.63 -1.83 4.28
N GLN A 66 -19.46 -2.88 4.23
CA GLN A 66 -20.30 -3.32 5.36
C GLN A 66 -19.45 -3.61 6.60
N LYS A 67 -18.34 -4.34 6.44
CA LYS A 67 -17.40 -4.65 7.54
C LYS A 67 -16.82 -3.37 8.15
N GLN A 68 -16.44 -2.40 7.32
CA GLN A 68 -15.88 -1.13 7.81
C GLN A 68 -16.91 -0.30 8.58
N ALA A 69 -18.14 -0.17 8.05
CA ALA A 69 -19.23 0.52 8.73
C ALA A 69 -19.54 -0.15 10.08
N ARG A 70 -19.67 -1.49 10.10
CA ARG A 70 -19.90 -2.27 11.32
C ARG A 70 -18.82 -2.03 12.37
N LEU A 71 -17.53 -2.11 11.97
CA LEU A 71 -16.42 -1.89 12.91
C LEU A 71 -16.36 -0.47 13.45
N ALA A 72 -16.73 0.53 12.64
CA ALA A 72 -16.81 1.92 13.09
C ALA A 72 -17.91 2.12 14.11
N LEU A 73 -19.11 1.58 13.87
CA LEU A 73 -20.23 1.62 14.80
C LEU A 73 -19.94 0.81 16.08
N GLN A 74 -19.34 -0.36 15.96
CA GLN A 74 -18.91 -1.15 17.11
C GLN A 74 -17.95 -0.38 18.00
N PHE A 75 -16.97 0.32 17.41
CA PHE A 75 -16.03 1.15 18.15
C PHE A 75 -16.76 2.30 18.86
N LEU A 76 -17.64 3.01 18.15
CA LEU A 76 -18.42 4.10 18.72
C LEU A 76 -19.21 3.64 19.95
N TYR A 77 -20.01 2.60 19.80
CA TYR A 77 -20.92 2.19 20.88
C TYR A 77 -20.18 1.53 22.04
N ARG A 78 -19.23 0.65 21.75
CA ARG A 78 -18.51 -0.09 22.79
C ARG A 78 -17.48 0.77 23.52
N VAL A 79 -16.68 1.54 22.79
CA VAL A 79 -15.55 2.28 23.36
C VAL A 79 -15.98 3.69 23.74
N THR A 80 -16.52 4.46 22.79
CA THR A 80 -16.82 5.88 23.01
C THR A 80 -18.05 6.11 23.87
N LEU A 81 -19.10 5.30 23.69
CA LEU A 81 -20.35 5.45 24.45
C LEU A 81 -20.47 4.49 25.64
N GLY A 82 -19.57 3.50 25.77
CA GLY A 82 -19.57 2.55 26.88
C GLY A 82 -20.81 1.66 26.94
N ARG A 83 -21.45 1.39 25.78
CA ARG A 83 -22.64 0.57 25.69
C ARG A 83 -22.29 -0.86 25.32
N GLU A 84 -22.66 -1.83 26.15
CA GLU A 84 -22.32 -3.25 25.93
C GLU A 84 -23.18 -3.97 24.89
N TRP A 85 -24.25 -3.36 24.40
CA TRP A 85 -25.08 -4.00 23.40
C TRP A 85 -24.39 -4.11 22.02
N VAL A 86 -24.62 -5.17 21.38
CA VAL A 86 -23.70 -5.83 20.50
C VAL A 86 -24.04 -5.58 19.04
N VAL A 87 -23.21 -4.81 18.37
CA VAL A 87 -23.13 -4.79 16.90
C VAL A 87 -22.63 -6.17 16.36
N GLU A 88 -22.25 -7.08 17.24
CA GLU A 88 -21.68 -8.41 16.89
C GLU A 88 -22.70 -9.39 16.30
N THR A 89 -23.99 -9.23 16.61
CA THR A 89 -25.05 -10.12 16.11
C THR A 89 -25.39 -9.95 14.64
N VAL A 90 -24.94 -8.87 14.00
CA VAL A 90 -25.17 -8.69 12.56
C VAL A 90 -24.10 -9.43 11.78
N ALA A 91 -24.48 -10.57 11.19
CA ALA A 91 -23.59 -11.36 10.34
C ALA A 91 -23.04 -10.51 9.18
N CYS A 92 -21.73 -10.49 9.04
CA CYS A 92 -21.07 -9.88 7.89
C CYS A 92 -20.64 -10.98 6.92
N PRO A 93 -21.13 -10.98 5.67
CA PRO A 93 -20.73 -11.98 4.69
C PRO A 93 -19.21 -12.03 4.54
N LYS A 94 -18.64 -13.22 4.51
CA LYS A 94 -17.23 -13.36 4.19
C LYS A 94 -17.04 -13.05 2.70
N PRO A 95 -16.05 -12.22 2.34
CA PRO A 95 -15.75 -12.00 0.92
C PRO A 95 -15.39 -13.32 0.24
N PRO A 96 -15.79 -13.54 -1.01
CA PRO A 96 -15.36 -14.70 -1.75
C PRO A 96 -13.83 -14.72 -1.82
N LYS A 97 -13.25 -15.90 -1.56
CA LYS A 97 -11.80 -16.08 -1.72
C LYS A 97 -11.49 -16.22 -3.21
N THR A 98 -10.97 -15.18 -3.81
CA THR A 98 -10.41 -15.24 -5.16
C THR A 98 -8.93 -15.60 -5.08
N LEU A 99 -8.46 -16.47 -5.96
CA LEU A 99 -7.03 -16.74 -6.08
C LEU A 99 -6.30 -15.48 -6.54
N PRO A 100 -5.14 -15.17 -5.96
CA PRO A 100 -4.34 -14.03 -6.40
C PRO A 100 -3.90 -14.23 -7.86
N VAL A 101 -3.90 -13.15 -8.63
CA VAL A 101 -3.33 -13.15 -9.99
C VAL A 101 -1.83 -13.37 -9.88
N VAL A 102 -1.34 -14.39 -10.60
CA VAL A 102 0.09 -14.71 -10.69
C VAL A 102 0.56 -14.46 -12.13
N LEU A 103 1.67 -13.72 -12.25
CA LEU A 103 2.38 -13.50 -13.51
C LEU A 103 3.48 -14.54 -13.66
N SER A 104 3.65 -15.08 -14.88
CA SER A 104 4.84 -15.86 -15.21
C SER A 104 6.07 -14.95 -15.25
N GLN A 105 7.27 -15.55 -15.30
CA GLN A 105 8.52 -14.79 -15.41
C GLN A 105 8.58 -13.96 -16.71
N ASP A 106 8.10 -14.54 -17.83
CA ASP A 106 8.07 -13.85 -19.11
C ASP A 106 7.03 -12.71 -19.12
N GLU A 107 5.88 -12.90 -18.49
CA GLU A 107 4.88 -11.85 -18.32
C GLU A 107 5.44 -10.71 -17.46
N MET A 108 6.16 -11.04 -16.38
CA MET A 108 6.80 -10.03 -15.52
C MET A 108 7.93 -9.29 -16.27
N ALA A 109 8.72 -10.00 -17.09
CA ALA A 109 9.72 -9.37 -17.93
C ALA A 109 9.09 -8.36 -18.89
N ARG A 110 8.08 -8.79 -19.65
CA ARG A 110 7.34 -7.91 -20.58
C ARG A 110 6.74 -6.69 -19.85
N PHE A 111 6.17 -6.91 -18.67
CA PHE A 111 5.59 -5.83 -17.86
C PHE A 111 6.63 -4.78 -17.44
N LEU A 112 7.81 -5.21 -17.00
CA LEU A 112 8.90 -4.31 -16.59
C LEU A 112 9.61 -3.64 -17.77
N ASP A 113 9.78 -4.37 -18.89
CA ASP A 113 10.44 -3.88 -20.09
C ASP A 113 9.57 -2.90 -20.90
N ALA A 114 8.26 -2.91 -20.70
CA ALA A 114 7.33 -1.93 -21.26
C ALA A 114 7.55 -0.50 -20.72
N LEU A 115 8.37 -0.34 -19.69
CA LEU A 115 8.67 0.96 -19.09
C LEU A 115 9.94 1.56 -19.68
N GLU A 116 9.80 2.59 -20.49
CA GLU A 116 10.91 3.36 -21.06
C GLU A 116 11.62 4.24 -20.04
N ASN A 117 10.86 4.79 -19.07
CA ASN A 117 11.40 5.71 -18.06
C ASN A 117 12.20 4.94 -16.99
N PRO A 118 13.55 5.19 -16.86
CA PRO A 118 14.41 4.45 -15.93
C PRO A 118 13.96 4.55 -14.46
N LYS A 119 13.44 5.70 -14.03
CA LYS A 119 12.89 5.89 -12.69
C LYS A 119 11.68 4.98 -12.43
N HIS A 120 10.75 4.92 -13.38
CA HIS A 120 9.56 4.10 -13.25
C HIS A 120 9.90 2.60 -13.25
N ARG A 121 10.84 2.20 -14.11
CA ARG A 121 11.36 0.85 -14.16
C ARG A 121 12.04 0.46 -12.86
N ALA A 122 12.98 1.25 -12.36
CA ALA A 122 13.67 1.02 -11.09
C ALA A 122 12.68 0.91 -9.92
N LEU A 123 11.65 1.78 -9.89
CA LEU A 123 10.61 1.78 -8.85
C LEU A 123 9.82 0.47 -8.83
N LEU A 124 9.30 0.02 -9.99
CA LEU A 124 8.51 -1.22 -10.03
C LEU A 124 9.39 -2.47 -9.83
N MET A 125 10.63 -2.46 -10.32
CA MET A 125 11.59 -3.53 -10.06
C MET A 125 11.92 -3.64 -8.57
N THR A 126 12.11 -2.52 -7.88
CA THR A 126 12.34 -2.50 -6.42
C THR A 126 11.12 -3.03 -5.65
N ALA A 127 9.92 -2.63 -6.06
CA ALA A 127 8.69 -3.12 -5.45
C ALA A 127 8.50 -4.64 -5.63
N TYR A 128 8.82 -5.16 -6.82
CA TYR A 128 8.74 -6.57 -7.15
C TYR A 128 9.80 -7.39 -6.42
N ALA A 129 11.08 -7.07 -6.60
CA ALA A 129 12.18 -7.85 -6.04
C ALA A 129 12.20 -7.84 -4.51
N GLY A 130 11.89 -6.70 -3.88
CA GLY A 130 11.80 -6.58 -2.43
C GLY A 130 10.46 -7.01 -1.84
N GLY A 131 9.47 -7.38 -2.66
CA GLY A 131 8.11 -7.67 -2.19
C GLY A 131 7.49 -6.54 -1.38
N LEU A 132 7.78 -5.28 -1.78
CA LEU A 132 7.45 -4.10 -1.00
C LEU A 132 5.97 -3.70 -1.16
N ARG A 133 5.41 -3.13 -0.09
CA ARG A 133 4.10 -2.48 -0.18
C ARG A 133 4.22 -1.16 -0.94
N LEU A 134 3.10 -0.71 -1.52
CA LEU A 134 3.01 0.56 -2.23
C LEU A 134 3.59 1.73 -1.41
N SER A 135 3.25 1.83 -0.12
CA SER A 135 3.76 2.87 0.75
C SER A 135 5.23 2.69 1.12
N GLU A 136 5.70 1.45 1.23
CA GLU A 136 7.09 1.15 1.55
C GLU A 136 8.01 1.59 0.41
N VAL A 137 7.74 1.17 -0.82
CA VAL A 137 8.57 1.55 -1.97
C VAL A 137 8.54 3.07 -2.23
N ALA A 138 7.38 3.73 -2.02
CA ALA A 138 7.27 5.17 -2.22
C ALA A 138 8.12 5.99 -1.22
N HIS A 139 8.28 5.50 0.00
CA HIS A 139 9.01 6.21 1.07
C HIS A 139 10.45 5.70 1.28
N LEU A 140 10.95 4.78 0.43
CA LEU A 140 12.35 4.36 0.48
C LEU A 140 13.28 5.56 0.33
N ARG A 141 14.31 5.57 1.16
CA ARG A 141 15.41 6.55 1.08
C ARG A 141 16.63 5.92 0.43
N VAL A 142 17.53 6.75 -0.05
CA VAL A 142 18.79 6.28 -0.62
C VAL A 142 19.62 5.53 0.44
N GLU A 143 19.62 6.01 1.68
CA GLU A 143 20.29 5.39 2.82
C GLU A 143 19.74 4.03 3.24
N ASP A 144 18.54 3.65 2.78
CA ASP A 144 17.93 2.35 3.06
C ASP A 144 18.51 1.23 2.18
N ILE A 145 19.34 1.59 1.18
CA ILE A 145 20.00 0.63 0.28
C ILE A 145 21.40 0.31 0.82
N ASP A 146 21.54 -0.82 1.50
CA ASP A 146 22.83 -1.32 1.97
C ASP A 146 23.41 -2.27 0.93
N SER A 147 24.30 -1.73 0.08
CA SER A 147 24.96 -2.52 -0.95
C SER A 147 26.09 -3.40 -0.42
N ALA A 148 26.61 -3.13 0.79
CA ALA A 148 27.64 -3.95 1.41
C ALA A 148 27.05 -5.25 1.98
N ARG A 149 25.88 -5.15 2.62
CA ARG A 149 25.14 -6.29 3.18
C ARG A 149 24.16 -6.92 2.18
N MET A 150 23.97 -6.30 1.01
CA MET A 150 23.01 -6.71 -0.01
C MET A 150 21.58 -6.78 0.54
N VAL A 151 21.16 -5.74 1.27
CA VAL A 151 19.80 -5.64 1.84
C VAL A 151 19.19 -4.26 1.59
N ILE A 152 17.86 -4.21 1.64
CA ILE A 152 17.05 -2.98 1.67
C ILE A 152 16.37 -2.90 3.02
N HIS A 153 16.62 -1.84 3.77
CA HIS A 153 15.96 -1.59 5.05
C HIS A 153 14.57 -1.03 4.83
N VAL A 154 13.53 -1.76 5.25
CA VAL A 154 12.15 -1.31 5.15
C VAL A 154 11.71 -0.81 6.52
N ARG A 155 11.65 0.51 6.67
CA ARG A 155 11.25 1.18 7.90
C ARG A 155 9.73 1.22 8.03
N GLN A 156 9.23 1.10 9.26
CA GLN A 156 7.81 1.25 9.62
C GLN A 156 6.85 0.43 8.74
N GLY A 157 7.17 -0.85 8.54
CA GLY A 157 6.27 -1.81 7.89
C GLY A 157 4.92 -1.94 8.61
N LYS A 158 4.07 -2.86 8.18
CA LYS A 158 2.77 -3.11 8.84
C LYS A 158 2.97 -3.44 10.31
N GLY A 159 2.40 -2.62 11.20
CA GLY A 159 2.55 -2.74 12.65
C GLY A 159 3.81 -2.07 13.19
N HIS A 160 4.37 -1.08 12.49
CA HIS A 160 5.59 -0.32 12.87
C HIS A 160 6.82 -1.22 13.10
N LYS A 161 6.89 -2.36 12.40
CA LYS A 161 8.06 -3.26 12.46
C LYS A 161 8.96 -3.01 11.27
N ASP A 162 10.22 -2.76 11.56
CA ASP A 162 11.28 -2.68 10.54
C ASP A 162 11.66 -4.09 10.10
N ARG A 163 12.11 -4.22 8.87
CA ARG A 163 12.64 -5.47 8.34
C ARG A 163 13.61 -5.22 7.22
N ASP A 164 14.54 -6.13 7.05
CA ASP A 164 15.43 -6.18 5.91
C ASP A 164 14.85 -7.11 4.83
N VAL A 165 15.01 -6.72 3.58
CA VAL A 165 14.70 -7.56 2.43
C VAL A 165 15.94 -7.68 1.55
N MET A 166 16.07 -8.80 0.87
CA MET A 166 17.22 -9.09 0.03
C MET A 166 17.32 -8.11 -1.16
N LEU A 167 18.53 -7.59 -1.40
CA LEU A 167 18.89 -6.79 -2.56
C LEU A 167 19.65 -7.68 -3.55
N SER A 168 19.00 -8.05 -4.66
CA SER A 168 19.68 -8.85 -5.67
C SER A 168 20.75 -8.04 -6.42
N PRO A 169 21.84 -8.66 -6.91
CA PRO A 169 22.87 -7.95 -7.69
C PRO A 169 22.29 -7.23 -8.92
N ARG A 170 21.29 -7.83 -9.56
CA ARG A 170 20.62 -7.24 -10.72
C ARG A 170 19.81 -5.99 -10.35
N LEU A 171 19.06 -6.01 -9.23
CA LEU A 171 18.36 -4.83 -8.75
C LEU A 171 19.35 -3.73 -8.38
N LEU A 172 20.46 -4.08 -7.72
CA LEU A 172 21.50 -3.11 -7.38
C LEU A 172 22.09 -2.43 -8.62
N ALA A 173 22.33 -3.19 -9.70
CA ALA A 173 22.81 -2.62 -10.97
C ALA A 173 21.82 -1.58 -11.53
N VAL A 174 20.54 -1.91 -11.58
CA VAL A 174 19.47 -0.98 -12.03
C VAL A 174 19.37 0.25 -11.14
N LEU A 175 19.48 0.08 -9.83
CA LEU A 175 19.46 1.20 -8.90
C LEU A 175 20.69 2.11 -9.05
N ARG A 176 21.86 1.56 -9.33
CA ARG A 176 23.07 2.33 -9.59
C ARG A 176 22.96 3.15 -10.88
N GLU A 177 22.45 2.57 -11.96
CA GLU A 177 22.17 3.31 -13.20
C GLU A 177 21.17 4.44 -12.99
N TYR A 178 20.07 4.12 -12.32
CA TYR A 178 19.08 5.13 -11.97
C TYR A 178 19.70 6.25 -11.11
N TRP A 179 20.48 5.89 -10.09
CA TRP A 179 21.14 6.87 -9.22
C TRP A 179 22.17 7.71 -9.96
N ALA A 180 22.96 7.13 -10.87
CA ALA A 180 23.93 7.86 -11.67
C ALA A 180 23.27 8.94 -12.54
N ALA A 181 22.09 8.64 -13.11
CA ALA A 181 21.35 9.56 -13.97
C ALA A 181 20.58 10.66 -13.20
N TYR A 182 20.00 10.33 -12.05
CA TYR A 182 19.04 11.22 -11.37
C TYR A 182 19.54 11.80 -10.04
N ARG A 183 20.55 11.18 -9.40
CA ARG A 183 21.12 11.61 -8.10
C ARG A 183 20.04 11.94 -7.05
N PRO A 184 19.07 11.05 -6.81
CA PRO A 184 17.95 11.35 -5.90
C PRO A 184 18.42 11.53 -4.46
N ARG A 185 17.82 12.47 -3.71
CA ARG A 185 18.03 12.70 -2.27
C ARG A 185 16.82 13.43 -1.69
N PRO A 186 16.38 13.17 -0.46
CA PRO A 186 16.74 12.04 0.42
C PRO A 186 16.03 10.73 0.02
N PHE A 187 14.89 10.85 -0.71
CA PHE A 187 14.09 9.69 -1.13
C PHE A 187 14.69 9.03 -2.36
N LEU A 188 14.69 7.70 -2.39
CA LEU A 188 15.14 6.93 -3.55
C LEU A 188 14.29 7.26 -4.79
N PHE A 189 12.98 7.42 -4.60
CA PHE A 189 12.04 7.83 -5.66
C PHE A 189 11.34 9.14 -5.27
N PRO A 190 11.96 10.30 -5.54
CA PRO A 190 11.37 11.60 -5.19
C PRO A 190 10.12 11.88 -6.02
N GLY A 191 9.22 12.68 -5.45
CA GLY A 191 8.05 13.22 -6.15
C GLY A 191 8.38 14.37 -7.10
N HIS A 192 7.39 15.24 -7.33
CA HIS A 192 7.61 16.49 -8.08
C HIS A 192 8.58 17.43 -7.32
N LYS A 193 8.46 17.46 -6.00
CA LYS A 193 9.44 18.15 -5.13
C LYS A 193 10.49 17.14 -4.68
N PRO A 194 11.80 17.46 -4.82
CA PRO A 194 12.89 16.52 -4.49
C PRO A 194 12.89 16.07 -3.01
N ASP A 195 12.46 16.95 -2.11
CA ASP A 195 12.35 16.74 -0.67
C ASP A 195 11.15 15.88 -0.24
N ARG A 196 10.29 15.47 -1.18
CA ARG A 196 9.10 14.67 -0.91
C ARG A 196 9.13 13.34 -1.67
N PRO A 197 8.59 12.28 -1.06
CA PRO A 197 8.48 10.99 -1.73
C PRO A 197 7.53 11.05 -2.91
N VAL A 198 7.64 10.12 -3.83
CA VAL A 198 6.68 9.95 -4.92
C VAL A 198 5.28 9.70 -4.36
N ALA A 199 4.27 10.37 -4.92
CA ALA A 199 2.89 10.18 -4.49
C ALA A 199 2.43 8.73 -4.77
N LEU A 200 1.69 8.13 -3.84
CA LEU A 200 1.17 6.75 -3.99
C LEU A 200 0.34 6.61 -5.27
N ARG A 201 -0.42 7.63 -5.62
CA ARG A 201 -1.21 7.66 -6.86
C ARG A 201 -0.32 7.57 -8.11
N THR A 202 0.82 8.26 -8.11
CA THR A 202 1.79 8.20 -9.21
C THR A 202 2.34 6.79 -9.37
N VAL A 203 2.69 6.11 -8.28
CA VAL A 203 3.16 4.71 -8.34
C VAL A 203 2.09 3.78 -8.93
N GLN A 204 0.83 3.97 -8.53
CA GLN A 204 -0.29 3.21 -9.10
C GLN A 204 -0.46 3.48 -10.60
N MET A 205 -0.37 4.76 -11.02
CA MET A 205 -0.44 5.13 -12.45
C MET A 205 0.71 4.53 -13.26
N VAL A 206 1.93 4.50 -12.71
CA VAL A 206 3.09 3.85 -13.35
C VAL A 206 2.83 2.36 -13.56
N CYS A 207 2.31 1.68 -12.54
CA CYS A 207 1.94 0.27 -12.63
C CYS A 207 0.87 0.02 -13.70
N GLN A 208 -0.14 0.89 -13.77
CA GLN A 208 -1.21 0.78 -14.77
C GLN A 208 -0.68 1.02 -16.19
N ARG A 209 0.17 2.03 -16.41
CA ARG A 209 0.81 2.29 -17.71
C ARG A 209 1.69 1.14 -18.17
N ALA A 210 2.43 0.53 -17.24
CA ALA A 210 3.22 -0.66 -17.56
C ALA A 210 2.33 -1.82 -18.01
N LEU A 211 1.16 -2.00 -17.37
CA LEU A 211 0.19 -3.02 -17.75
C LEU A 211 -0.35 -2.76 -19.17
N GLU A 212 -0.80 -1.55 -19.45
CA GLU A 212 -1.33 -1.16 -20.75
C GLU A 212 -0.28 -1.34 -21.86
N ALA A 213 0.95 -0.88 -21.64
CA ALA A 213 2.04 -0.99 -22.61
C ALA A 213 2.55 -2.42 -22.81
N SER A 214 2.43 -3.29 -21.81
CA SER A 214 2.87 -4.70 -21.90
C SER A 214 1.91 -5.60 -22.69
N GLY A 215 0.68 -5.14 -22.95
CA GLY A 215 -0.36 -5.92 -23.63
C GLY A 215 -0.86 -7.13 -22.84
N LEU A 216 -0.63 -7.17 -21.52
CA LEU A 216 -1.11 -8.26 -20.67
C LEU A 216 -2.61 -8.12 -20.39
N SER A 217 -3.36 -9.21 -20.57
CA SER A 217 -4.80 -9.26 -20.26
C SER A 217 -5.12 -9.46 -18.77
N LYS A 218 -4.14 -9.80 -17.95
CA LYS A 218 -4.28 -10.03 -16.50
C LYS A 218 -4.39 -8.71 -15.73
N HIS A 219 -5.23 -8.69 -14.69
CA HIS A 219 -5.39 -7.51 -13.85
C HIS A 219 -4.22 -7.38 -12.87
N VAL A 220 -3.24 -6.56 -13.24
CA VAL A 220 -2.00 -6.33 -12.45
C VAL A 220 -2.08 -5.01 -11.71
N HIS A 221 -1.76 -5.03 -10.43
CA HIS A 221 -1.63 -3.85 -9.59
C HIS A 221 -0.45 -4.01 -8.62
N MET A 222 -0.09 -2.98 -7.88
CA MET A 222 1.07 -3.00 -6.98
C MET A 222 1.05 -4.16 -5.96
N HIS A 223 -0.15 -4.61 -5.53
CA HIS A 223 -0.27 -5.73 -4.61
C HIS A 223 -0.01 -7.08 -5.32
N THR A 224 -0.35 -7.18 -6.61
CA THR A 224 -0.01 -8.32 -7.46
C THR A 224 1.51 -8.50 -7.54
N LEU A 225 2.28 -7.41 -7.74
CA LEU A 225 3.75 -7.48 -7.78
C LEU A 225 4.31 -8.07 -6.48
N ARG A 226 3.76 -7.66 -5.34
CA ARG A 226 4.18 -8.20 -4.04
C ARG A 226 3.85 -9.68 -3.87
N HIS A 227 2.69 -10.15 -4.35
CA HIS A 227 2.32 -11.58 -4.27
C HIS A 227 3.18 -12.45 -5.18
N ASN A 228 3.70 -11.87 -6.25
CA ASN A 228 4.61 -12.53 -7.20
C ASN A 228 6.09 -12.35 -6.82
N ALA A 229 6.38 -11.64 -5.73
CA ALA A 229 7.75 -11.35 -5.34
C ALA A 229 8.55 -12.63 -5.12
N ASP A 230 9.58 -12.82 -5.93
CA ASP A 230 10.65 -13.78 -5.70
C ASP A 230 12.00 -13.04 -5.79
N PRO A 231 12.69 -12.86 -4.67
CA PRO A 231 13.98 -12.16 -4.68
C PRO A 231 15.06 -12.89 -5.48
N ARG A 232 14.87 -14.20 -5.78
CA ARG A 232 15.82 -15.00 -6.56
C ARG A 232 15.59 -14.88 -8.06
N ILE A 233 14.37 -14.51 -8.47
CA ILE A 233 13.95 -14.54 -9.87
C ILE A 233 13.69 -13.12 -10.34
N MET A 234 14.73 -12.48 -10.88
CA MET A 234 14.56 -11.33 -11.76
C MET A 234 14.40 -11.88 -13.19
N PRO A 235 13.39 -11.41 -13.96
CA PRO A 235 13.16 -11.87 -15.32
C PRO A 235 14.45 -11.74 -16.17
N THR A 236 14.85 -12.82 -16.83
CA THR A 236 16.06 -12.88 -17.67
C THR A 236 15.93 -12.10 -18.99
N GLY A 237 14.74 -11.62 -19.33
CA GLY A 237 14.40 -11.02 -20.63
C GLY A 237 14.55 -9.51 -20.75
N ALA A 238 15.01 -8.80 -19.72
CA ALA A 238 15.27 -7.36 -19.86
C ALA A 238 16.41 -7.14 -20.85
N ARG A 239 16.12 -6.50 -21.97
CA ARG A 239 17.05 -6.22 -23.08
C ARG A 239 18.45 -5.95 -22.56
N SER A 240 19.37 -6.84 -22.88
CA SER A 240 20.80 -6.67 -22.71
C SER A 240 21.29 -5.65 -23.73
N GLY A 241 20.95 -4.39 -23.51
CA GLY A 241 21.69 -3.26 -24.07
C GLY A 241 22.91 -2.94 -23.22
N LEU A 242 23.08 -3.66 -22.13
CA LEU A 242 24.17 -3.52 -21.19
C LEU A 242 25.20 -4.62 -21.50
N ARG A 243 26.31 -4.25 -22.15
CA ARG A 243 27.52 -5.00 -22.07
C ARG A 243 27.85 -5.19 -20.60
N ASP A 244 28.04 -6.45 -20.16
CA ASP A 244 28.61 -6.75 -18.86
C ASP A 244 29.86 -5.91 -18.64
N PRO A 245 29.86 -4.88 -17.81
CA PRO A 245 31.10 -4.32 -17.35
C PRO A 245 31.63 -5.35 -16.38
N ALA A 246 32.77 -5.95 -16.76
CA ALA A 246 33.54 -6.86 -15.93
C ALA A 246 33.47 -6.39 -14.49
N ILE A 247 33.05 -7.28 -13.59
CA ILE A 247 32.93 -7.05 -12.14
C ILE A 247 34.25 -6.48 -11.64
N ARG A 248 34.41 -5.17 -11.62
CA ARG A 248 35.42 -4.52 -10.78
C ARG A 248 34.85 -4.50 -9.37
N THR A 249 35.31 -5.45 -8.59
CA THR A 249 35.22 -5.41 -7.13
C THR A 249 35.81 -4.08 -6.66
N GLY A 250 35.02 -3.23 -6.07
CA GLY A 250 35.50 -2.00 -5.42
C GLY A 250 34.77 -0.75 -5.89
N SER A 251 33.67 -0.49 -5.27
CA SER A 251 33.24 0.79 -4.71
C SER A 251 31.78 0.66 -4.29
N SER A 252 31.57 0.67 -2.99
CA SER A 252 30.33 1.05 -2.32
C SER A 252 29.73 2.27 -3.01
N LEU A 253 28.41 2.43 -3.00
CA LEU A 253 27.82 3.76 -3.14
C LEU A 253 28.66 4.69 -2.24
N PRO A 254 29.20 5.80 -2.73
CA PRO A 254 30.05 6.65 -1.90
C PRO A 254 29.30 6.97 -0.62
N ASP A 255 29.97 6.72 0.52
CA ASP A 255 29.47 7.10 1.82
C ASP A 255 29.08 8.56 1.74
N ALA A 256 27.87 8.85 2.18
CA ALA A 256 27.35 10.19 2.25
C ALA A 256 28.10 10.93 3.35
N ALA A 257 29.08 11.75 2.98
CA ALA A 257 29.57 12.86 3.77
C ALA A 257 28.86 14.14 3.34
#